data_3d6acb32d2754c4a1f895a711b4875b4
#
_entry.id   3d6acb32d2754c4a1f895a711b4875b4
#
_cell.length_a   1.000
_cell.length_b   1.000
_cell.length_c   1.000
_cell.angle_alpha   90.00
_cell.angle_beta   90.00
_cell.angle_gamma   90.00
#
_symmetry.space_group_name_H-M   'P 1'
#
loop_
_entity.id
_entity.type
_entity.pdbx_description
1 polymer ?
#
loop_
_entity_poly.entity_id
_entity_poly.type
_entity_poly.pdbx_seq_one_letter_code
_entity_poly.pdbx_strand_id
1 'polypeptide(L)'
;MNSNSSSHGMGNQTLYLVAAIVVAIVVAVGIPQVVAKEQAIAIFEAIGIGGEVFLRALTMVVVPLVMASVMSGIMGLGDVRKLGRPGLVAVSYYVVTTVLAVMVGLVVVAVIQPGTKSDKSRQKFAMVTAEDRQQVLETFADESGLQEDKVAKIFPQLGEGEATEDKGVIGLFGGLVLMLFSSNLFASAVETQLLPLIVFSIIFAGMLTTISRRVDTVTTLIEEGNTALMAFVLLLMKLAPLGVFCLIASRFGEEFAKGQLGETLQQTGWYMLCVLLGLGLHALVTLPLIYWFVTRKNPY
;
A
#
# COMPACT_ATOMS: atom_id res chain seq x y z
N MET A 1 -23.01 20.30 -25.95
CA MET A 1 -23.56 21.14 -24.86
C MET A 1 -24.03 20.23 -23.75
N ASN A 2 -23.29 20.19 -22.68
CA ASN A 2 -23.62 19.94 -21.28
C ASN A 2 -22.37 19.43 -20.52
N SER A 3 -21.46 20.37 -20.23
CA SER A 3 -20.24 20.12 -19.44
C SER A 3 -20.39 20.45 -17.94
N ASN A 4 -21.60 20.65 -17.43
CA ASN A 4 -21.83 21.14 -16.06
C ASN A 4 -22.35 20.10 -15.05
N SER A 5 -22.48 18.81 -15.41
CA SER A 5 -23.04 17.82 -14.47
C SER A 5 -22.00 17.03 -13.66
N SER A 6 -20.72 17.10 -14.01
CA SER A 6 -19.67 16.30 -13.35
C SER A 6 -19.05 16.94 -12.10
N SER A 7 -19.11 18.27 -11.95
CA SER A 7 -18.49 18.96 -10.81
C SER A 7 -19.32 18.91 -9.52
N HIS A 8 -20.65 18.80 -9.61
CA HIS A 8 -21.54 18.73 -8.44
C HIS A 8 -21.50 17.37 -7.74
N GLY A 9 -21.25 16.28 -8.48
CA GLY A 9 -21.17 14.93 -7.90
C GLY A 9 -19.96 14.70 -7.01
N MET A 10 -18.80 15.23 -7.39
CA MET A 10 -17.55 15.06 -6.66
C MET A 10 -17.50 15.87 -5.35
N GLY A 11 -18.09 17.07 -5.33
CA GLY A 11 -18.20 17.89 -4.11
C GLY A 11 -19.06 17.23 -3.03
N ASN A 12 -20.16 16.61 -3.43
CA ASN A 12 -21.06 15.93 -2.49
C ASN A 12 -20.43 14.66 -1.89
N GLN A 13 -19.69 13.90 -2.69
CA GLN A 13 -19.03 12.67 -2.21
C GLN A 13 -17.95 12.98 -1.16
N THR A 14 -17.14 14.02 -1.38
CA THR A 14 -16.17 14.50 -0.40
C THR A 14 -16.84 14.96 0.88
N LEU A 15 -17.96 15.65 0.77
CA LEU A 15 -18.74 16.09 1.92
C LEU A 15 -19.28 14.91 2.74
N TYR A 16 -19.78 13.86 2.08
CA TYR A 16 -20.23 12.63 2.76
C TYR A 16 -19.09 11.90 3.46
N LEU A 17 -17.88 11.86 2.87
CA LEU A 17 -16.70 11.30 3.51
C LEU A 17 -16.30 12.06 4.77
N VAL A 18 -16.25 13.39 4.69
CA VAL A 18 -15.93 14.23 5.85
C VAL A 18 -17.00 14.08 6.94
N ALA A 19 -18.28 14.07 6.58
CA ALA A 19 -19.36 13.84 7.51
C ALA A 19 -19.26 12.47 8.19
N ALA A 20 -18.95 11.42 7.42
CA ALA A 20 -18.74 10.07 7.94
C ALA A 20 -17.59 10.01 8.96
N ILE A 21 -16.47 10.70 8.70
CA ILE A 21 -15.33 10.80 9.62
C ILE A 21 -15.75 11.50 10.92
N VAL A 22 -16.45 12.64 10.82
CA VAL A 22 -16.90 13.39 12.00
C VAL A 22 -17.86 12.54 12.85
N VAL A 23 -18.84 11.90 12.21
CA VAL A 23 -19.78 11.00 12.89
C VAL A 23 -19.05 9.82 13.53
N ALA A 24 -18.08 9.23 12.85
CA ALA A 24 -17.28 8.14 13.38
C ALA A 24 -16.53 8.55 14.67
N ILE A 25 -15.93 9.73 14.69
CA ILE A 25 -15.23 10.25 15.88
C ILE A 25 -16.22 10.50 17.03
N VAL A 26 -17.38 11.08 16.73
CA VAL A 26 -18.41 11.32 17.76
C VAL A 26 -18.89 9.98 18.35
N VAL A 27 -19.12 8.98 17.53
CA VAL A 27 -19.52 7.63 17.96
C VAL A 27 -18.39 6.95 18.76
N ALA A 28 -17.15 7.04 18.30
CA ALA A 28 -15.98 6.48 18.96
C ALA A 28 -15.76 7.01 20.37
N VAL A 29 -16.04 8.31 20.58
CA VAL A 29 -15.90 8.95 21.90
C VAL A 29 -17.18 8.77 22.74
N GLY A 30 -18.36 8.79 22.13
CA GLY A 30 -19.64 8.78 22.83
C GLY A 30 -20.00 7.41 23.44
N ILE A 31 -19.81 6.32 22.70
CA ILE A 31 -20.18 4.97 23.17
C ILE A 31 -19.49 4.59 24.49
N PRO A 32 -18.16 4.74 24.65
CA PRO A 32 -17.48 4.35 25.88
C PRO A 32 -17.84 5.18 27.13
N GLN A 33 -18.56 6.30 26.95
CA GLN A 33 -19.05 7.11 28.06
C GLN A 33 -20.38 6.60 28.60
N VAL A 34 -21.14 5.82 27.83
CA VAL A 34 -22.50 5.39 28.18
C VAL A 34 -22.53 3.90 28.55
N VAL A 35 -21.62 3.08 27.99
CA VAL A 35 -21.59 1.63 28.23
C VAL A 35 -20.27 1.19 28.87
N ALA A 36 -20.29 0.02 29.52
CA ALA A 36 -19.08 -0.56 30.11
C ALA A 36 -18.02 -0.84 29.04
N LYS A 37 -16.74 -0.74 29.42
CA LYS A 37 -15.58 -0.88 28.53
C LYS A 37 -15.64 -2.13 27.65
N GLU A 38 -15.98 -3.29 28.24
CA GLU A 38 -16.05 -4.55 27.49
C GLU A 38 -17.15 -4.55 26.43
N GLN A 39 -18.30 -3.97 26.76
CA GLN A 39 -19.42 -3.82 25.82
C GLN A 39 -19.08 -2.83 24.71
N ALA A 40 -18.39 -1.72 25.03
CA ALA A 40 -17.93 -0.76 24.04
C ALA A 40 -16.98 -1.42 23.03
N ILE A 41 -16.01 -2.21 23.48
CA ILE A 41 -15.07 -2.94 22.63
C ILE A 41 -15.83 -3.91 21.72
N ALA A 42 -16.76 -4.70 22.24
CA ALA A 42 -17.55 -5.64 21.44
C ALA A 42 -18.40 -4.95 20.34
N ILE A 43 -18.96 -3.76 20.66
CA ILE A 43 -19.70 -2.95 19.69
C ILE A 43 -18.75 -2.47 18.58
N PHE A 44 -17.56 -1.99 18.93
CA PHE A 44 -16.57 -1.51 17.93
C PHE A 44 -16.01 -2.65 17.09
N GLU A 45 -15.78 -3.82 17.64
CA GLU A 45 -15.41 -5.02 16.87
C GLU A 45 -16.50 -5.37 15.85
N ALA A 46 -17.76 -5.35 16.25
CA ALA A 46 -18.88 -5.60 15.34
C ALA A 46 -18.98 -4.54 14.23
N ILE A 47 -18.79 -3.26 14.54
CA ILE A 47 -18.72 -2.18 13.54
C ILE A 47 -17.50 -2.39 12.62
N GLY A 48 -16.38 -2.85 13.16
CA GLY A 48 -15.14 -3.13 12.45
C GLY A 48 -15.29 -4.13 11.30
N ILE A 49 -16.20 -5.11 11.45
CA ILE A 49 -16.52 -6.07 10.38
C ILE A 49 -16.96 -5.35 9.11
N GLY A 50 -17.80 -4.30 9.23
CA GLY A 50 -18.23 -3.51 8.06
C GLY A 50 -17.06 -2.80 7.36
N GLY A 51 -16.11 -2.29 8.14
CA GLY A 51 -14.88 -1.69 7.63
C GLY A 51 -13.97 -2.71 6.95
N GLU A 52 -13.82 -3.90 7.53
CA GLU A 52 -13.02 -4.98 6.96
C GLU A 52 -13.62 -5.50 5.65
N VAL A 53 -14.94 -5.68 5.57
CA VAL A 53 -15.63 -6.05 4.33
C VAL A 53 -15.38 -5.01 3.23
N PHE A 54 -15.42 -3.73 3.57
CA PHE A 54 -15.11 -2.66 2.62
C PHE A 54 -13.66 -2.73 2.12
N LEU A 55 -12.68 -2.93 3.03
CA LEU A 55 -11.27 -3.08 2.64
C LEU A 55 -11.06 -4.32 1.77
N ARG A 56 -11.67 -5.45 2.12
CA ARG A 56 -11.58 -6.68 1.32
C ARG A 56 -12.20 -6.49 -0.07
N ALA A 57 -13.32 -5.76 -0.17
CA ALA A 57 -13.93 -5.44 -1.45
C ALA A 57 -13.02 -4.57 -2.32
N LEU A 58 -12.29 -3.62 -1.74
CA LEU A 58 -11.28 -2.82 -2.45
C LEU A 58 -10.10 -3.69 -2.89
N THR A 59 -9.53 -4.49 -2.00
CA THR A 59 -8.36 -5.33 -2.30
C THR A 59 -8.66 -6.39 -3.36
N MET A 60 -9.89 -6.92 -3.41
CA MET A 60 -10.31 -7.88 -4.43
C MET A 60 -10.16 -7.34 -5.87
N VAL A 61 -10.31 -6.04 -6.04
CA VAL A 61 -10.24 -5.39 -7.37
C VAL A 61 -8.84 -4.94 -7.73
N VAL A 62 -7.93 -4.82 -6.75
CA VAL A 62 -6.59 -4.25 -6.96
C VAL A 62 -5.82 -4.98 -8.04
N VAL A 63 -5.74 -6.31 -7.96
CA VAL A 63 -4.98 -7.11 -8.91
C VAL A 63 -5.50 -6.97 -10.35
N PRO A 64 -6.78 -7.27 -10.65
CA PRO A 64 -7.28 -7.16 -12.01
C PRO A 64 -7.25 -5.70 -12.52
N LEU A 65 -7.53 -4.72 -11.65
CA LEU A 65 -7.48 -3.31 -12.03
C LEU A 65 -6.07 -2.85 -12.40
N VAL A 66 -5.08 -3.18 -11.58
CA VAL A 66 -3.67 -2.79 -11.85
C VAL A 66 -3.20 -3.40 -13.15
N MET A 67 -3.46 -4.70 -13.36
CA MET A 67 -3.08 -5.37 -14.61
C MET A 67 -3.76 -4.74 -15.83
N ALA A 68 -5.09 -4.57 -15.79
CA ALA A 68 -5.84 -4.00 -16.91
C ALA A 68 -5.45 -2.53 -17.18
N SER A 69 -5.27 -1.71 -16.13
CA SER A 69 -4.87 -0.32 -16.27
C SER A 69 -3.48 -0.15 -16.85
N VAL A 70 -2.51 -0.95 -16.36
CA VAL A 70 -1.13 -0.90 -16.90
C VAL A 70 -1.10 -1.35 -18.35
N MET A 71 -1.80 -2.46 -18.68
CA MET A 71 -1.89 -2.93 -20.06
C MET A 71 -2.56 -1.90 -20.98
N SER A 72 -3.70 -1.36 -20.58
CA SER A 72 -4.43 -0.33 -21.32
C SER A 72 -3.58 0.93 -21.51
N GLY A 73 -2.86 1.37 -20.46
CA GLY A 73 -1.94 2.50 -20.53
C GLY A 73 -0.82 2.30 -21.55
N ILE A 74 -0.18 1.12 -21.56
CA ILE A 74 0.88 0.79 -22.54
C ILE A 74 0.33 0.69 -23.96
N MET A 75 -0.83 0.06 -24.14
CA MET A 75 -1.48 -0.03 -25.45
C MET A 75 -1.88 1.35 -25.98
N GLY A 76 -2.32 2.26 -25.11
CA GLY A 76 -2.66 3.64 -25.46
C GLY A 76 -1.46 4.47 -25.96
N LEU A 77 -0.22 4.08 -25.67
CA LEU A 77 0.98 4.71 -26.23
C LEU A 77 1.22 4.33 -27.71
N GLY A 78 0.51 3.35 -28.22
CA GLY A 78 0.70 2.80 -29.56
C GLY A 78 1.96 1.93 -29.66
N ASP A 79 2.62 1.92 -30.82
CA ASP A 79 3.80 1.08 -31.04
C ASP A 79 4.98 1.50 -30.15
N VAL A 80 5.24 0.70 -29.10
CA VAL A 80 6.34 0.95 -28.13
C VAL A 80 7.72 1.02 -28.78
N ARG A 81 7.90 0.44 -29.98
CA ARG A 81 9.16 0.55 -30.75
C ARG A 81 9.43 2.00 -31.19
N LYS A 82 8.39 2.81 -31.32
CA LYS A 82 8.51 4.23 -31.72
C LYS A 82 8.89 5.12 -30.54
N LEU A 83 8.74 4.64 -29.30
CA LEU A 83 9.11 5.39 -28.08
C LEU A 83 10.63 5.59 -27.94
N GLY A 84 11.45 4.67 -28.47
CA GLY A 84 12.91 4.79 -28.61
C GLY A 84 13.61 5.61 -27.52
N ARG A 85 14.31 6.66 -27.95
CA ARG A 85 15.07 7.54 -27.04
C ARG A 85 14.21 8.30 -26.02
N PRO A 86 13.02 8.86 -26.34
CA PRO A 86 12.15 9.51 -25.34
C PRO A 86 11.69 8.54 -24.25
N GLY A 87 11.36 7.30 -24.60
CA GLY A 87 10.97 6.29 -23.60
C GLY A 87 12.10 5.95 -22.65
N LEU A 88 13.32 5.77 -23.16
CA LEU A 88 14.50 5.50 -22.33
C LEU A 88 14.79 6.67 -21.37
N VAL A 89 14.69 7.91 -21.83
CA VAL A 89 14.89 9.11 -21.00
C VAL A 89 13.84 9.18 -19.88
N ALA A 90 12.56 8.91 -20.20
CA ALA A 90 11.49 8.89 -19.21
C ALA A 90 11.73 7.82 -18.14
N VAL A 91 12.06 6.59 -18.53
CA VAL A 91 12.35 5.50 -17.58
C VAL A 91 13.56 5.85 -16.71
N SER A 92 14.65 6.36 -17.30
CA SER A 92 15.82 6.77 -16.53
C SER A 92 15.49 7.88 -15.53
N TYR A 93 14.68 8.86 -15.93
CA TYR A 93 14.21 9.91 -15.05
C TYR A 93 13.42 9.35 -13.86
N TYR A 94 12.46 8.44 -14.11
CA TYR A 94 11.68 7.80 -13.05
C TYR A 94 12.56 7.01 -12.07
N VAL A 95 13.50 6.22 -12.59
CA VAL A 95 14.42 5.46 -11.73
C VAL A 95 15.24 6.38 -10.84
N VAL A 96 15.85 7.41 -11.40
CA VAL A 96 16.67 8.37 -10.63
C VAL A 96 15.82 9.10 -9.59
N THR A 97 14.66 9.61 -9.96
CA THR A 97 13.78 10.32 -9.01
C THR A 97 13.25 9.41 -7.91
N THR A 98 12.96 8.13 -8.22
CA THR A 98 12.54 7.14 -7.22
C THR A 98 13.66 6.84 -6.22
N VAL A 99 14.89 6.63 -6.68
CA VAL A 99 16.04 6.43 -5.79
C VAL A 99 16.25 7.63 -4.87
N LEU A 100 16.18 8.84 -5.43
CA LEU A 100 16.29 10.06 -4.63
C LEU A 100 15.13 10.22 -3.64
N ALA A 101 13.90 9.88 -4.01
CA ALA A 101 12.76 9.89 -3.11
C ALA A 101 12.96 8.94 -1.91
N VAL A 102 13.43 7.72 -2.18
CA VAL A 102 13.76 6.74 -1.14
C VAL A 102 14.86 7.26 -0.22
N MET A 103 15.93 7.82 -0.77
CA MET A 103 17.02 8.40 0.04
C MET A 103 16.52 9.54 0.93
N VAL A 104 15.71 10.47 0.38
CA VAL A 104 15.10 11.56 1.16
C VAL A 104 14.21 11.00 2.27
N GLY A 105 13.37 10.01 1.96
CA GLY A 105 12.51 9.34 2.94
C GLY A 105 13.33 8.70 4.07
N LEU A 106 14.39 7.96 3.75
CA LEU A 106 15.29 7.35 4.73
C LEU A 106 15.94 8.38 5.64
N VAL A 107 16.45 9.48 5.07
CA VAL A 107 17.06 10.57 5.86
C VAL A 107 16.03 11.18 6.81
N VAL A 108 14.83 11.48 6.33
CA VAL A 108 13.77 12.07 7.16
C VAL A 108 13.37 11.12 8.29
N VAL A 109 13.20 9.82 8.00
CA VAL A 109 12.89 8.80 9.03
C VAL A 109 14.05 8.66 10.03
N ALA A 110 15.29 8.65 9.58
CA ALA A 110 16.46 8.53 10.44
C ALA A 110 16.63 9.73 11.38
N VAL A 111 16.25 10.94 10.93
CA VAL A 111 16.32 12.16 11.73
C VAL A 111 15.16 12.26 12.72
N ILE A 112 13.94 12.01 12.26
CA ILE A 112 12.73 12.18 13.10
C ILE A 112 12.52 10.99 14.05
N GLN A 113 12.90 9.77 13.63
CA GLN A 113 12.76 8.52 14.38
C GLN A 113 11.35 8.36 14.99
N PRO A 114 10.28 8.36 14.18
CA PRO A 114 8.91 8.42 14.68
C PRO A 114 8.53 7.23 15.58
N GLY A 115 9.17 6.06 15.40
CA GLY A 115 8.91 4.85 16.18
C GLY A 115 9.63 4.77 17.53
N THR A 116 10.63 5.62 17.81
CA THR A 116 11.44 5.53 19.03
C THR A 116 10.92 6.38 20.19
N LYS A 117 9.91 7.21 19.96
CA LYS A 117 9.35 8.11 20.97
C LYS A 117 8.36 7.46 21.93
N SER A 118 8.01 6.18 21.72
CA SER A 118 7.20 5.39 22.64
C SER A 118 8.07 4.33 23.32
N ASP A 119 8.18 4.40 24.66
CA ASP A 119 8.93 3.42 25.46
C ASP A 119 8.41 1.99 25.27
N LYS A 120 7.10 1.83 25.05
CA LYS A 120 6.48 0.53 24.77
C LYS A 120 6.88 -0.05 23.40
N SER A 121 7.09 0.81 22.39
CA SER A 121 7.58 0.34 21.07
C SER A 121 9.03 -0.11 21.16
N ARG A 122 9.88 0.58 21.93
CA ARG A 122 11.25 0.12 22.19
C ARG A 122 11.29 -1.24 22.87
N GLN A 123 10.45 -1.47 23.89
CA GLN A 123 10.35 -2.76 24.56
C GLN A 123 9.84 -3.86 23.64
N LYS A 124 8.84 -3.59 22.80
CA LYS A 124 8.28 -4.59 21.87
C LYS A 124 9.26 -4.99 20.76
N PHE A 125 10.09 -4.06 20.25
CA PHE A 125 11.12 -4.36 19.26
C PHE A 125 12.43 -4.93 19.88
N ALA A 126 12.71 -4.60 21.12
CA ALA A 126 13.85 -5.14 21.84
C ALA A 126 13.60 -6.57 22.41
N MET A 127 12.33 -6.99 22.49
CA MET A 127 11.92 -8.23 23.14
C MET A 127 11.80 -9.45 22.22
N VAL A 128 12.10 -9.35 20.94
CA VAL A 128 12.21 -10.56 20.10
C VAL A 128 13.70 -10.87 19.90
N THR A 129 14.33 -11.27 20.96
CA THR A 129 15.69 -11.84 20.92
C THR A 129 15.65 -13.24 20.30
N ALA A 130 16.82 -13.75 19.88
CA ALA A 130 16.93 -15.13 19.39
C ALA A 130 16.41 -16.15 20.42
N GLU A 131 16.56 -15.84 21.71
CA GLU A 131 16.08 -16.65 22.85
C GLU A 131 14.54 -16.66 22.90
N ASP A 132 13.87 -15.53 22.71
CA ASP A 132 12.40 -15.47 22.67
C ASP A 132 11.82 -16.25 21.50
N ARG A 133 12.50 -16.26 20.36
CA ARG A 133 12.09 -17.05 19.18
C ARG A 133 12.21 -18.54 19.42
N GLN A 134 13.31 -19.00 20.05
CA GLN A 134 13.47 -20.39 20.43
C GLN A 134 12.39 -20.83 21.42
N GLN A 135 12.09 -20.01 22.43
CA GLN A 135 11.08 -20.31 23.40
C GLN A 135 9.67 -20.41 22.81
N VAL A 136 9.35 -19.56 21.82
CA VAL A 136 8.08 -19.64 21.05
C VAL A 136 8.06 -20.90 20.18
N LEU A 137 9.18 -21.27 19.55
CA LEU A 137 9.29 -22.50 18.75
C LEU A 137 9.13 -23.75 19.61
N GLU A 138 9.80 -23.82 20.77
CA GLU A 138 9.67 -24.91 21.73
C GLU A 138 8.24 -25.03 22.24
N THR A 139 7.61 -23.92 22.61
CA THR A 139 6.23 -23.92 23.13
C THR A 139 5.23 -24.39 22.07
N PHE A 140 5.39 -23.94 20.82
CA PHE A 140 4.54 -24.37 19.69
C PHE A 140 4.79 -25.83 19.30
N ALA A 141 6.04 -26.30 19.37
CA ALA A 141 6.37 -27.69 19.12
C ALA A 141 5.74 -28.62 20.15
N ASP A 142 5.81 -28.22 21.42
CA ASP A 142 5.26 -28.98 22.55
C ASP A 142 3.70 -29.02 22.53
N GLU A 143 3.06 -27.88 22.27
CA GLU A 143 1.57 -27.81 22.15
C GLU A 143 1.02 -28.49 20.90
N SER A 144 1.75 -28.46 19.78
CA SER A 144 1.30 -29.05 18.51
C SER A 144 1.70 -30.51 18.33
N GLY A 145 2.60 -31.04 19.16
CA GLY A 145 3.20 -32.37 19.01
C GLY A 145 4.04 -32.54 17.75
N LEU A 146 4.45 -31.44 17.14
CA LEU A 146 5.29 -31.39 15.95
C LEU A 146 6.75 -31.21 16.34
N GLN A 147 7.68 -31.79 15.58
CA GLN A 147 9.11 -31.51 15.76
C GLN A 147 9.43 -30.05 15.42
N GLU A 148 10.31 -29.40 16.17
CA GLU A 148 10.73 -28.00 15.97
C GLU A 148 11.14 -27.69 14.53
N ASP A 149 11.83 -28.63 13.87
CA ASP A 149 12.24 -28.53 12.47
C ASP A 149 11.05 -28.42 11.49
N LYS A 150 9.91 -29.03 11.84
CA LYS A 150 8.67 -28.89 11.04
C LYS A 150 7.96 -27.58 11.31
N VAL A 151 7.97 -27.11 12.56
CA VAL A 151 7.38 -25.82 12.96
C VAL A 151 8.18 -24.69 12.31
N ALA A 152 9.51 -24.76 12.30
CA ALA A 152 10.38 -23.77 11.63
C ALA A 152 10.17 -23.72 10.11
N LYS A 153 9.81 -24.84 9.46
CA LYS A 153 9.48 -24.87 8.03
C LYS A 153 8.10 -24.30 7.71
N ILE A 154 7.14 -24.46 8.63
CA ILE A 154 5.78 -23.93 8.46
C ILE A 154 5.76 -22.41 8.75
N PHE A 155 6.58 -21.98 9.71
CA PHE A 155 6.73 -20.59 10.11
C PHE A 155 8.17 -20.10 9.93
N PRO A 156 8.62 -19.83 8.68
CA PRO A 156 10.01 -19.42 8.41
C PRO A 156 10.40 -18.12 9.16
N GLN A 157 9.41 -17.36 9.64
CA GLN A 157 9.63 -16.14 10.43
C GLN A 157 10.03 -16.43 11.88
N LEU A 158 9.78 -17.64 12.38
CA LEU A 158 10.14 -18.12 13.72
C LEU A 158 11.41 -18.96 13.72
N GLY A 159 11.73 -19.63 12.59
CA GLY A 159 13.01 -20.29 12.40
C GLY A 159 14.16 -19.29 12.47
N GLU A 160 15.37 -19.76 12.65
CA GLU A 160 16.57 -18.93 12.52
C GLU A 160 16.40 -18.12 11.25
N GLY A 161 16.11 -16.83 11.41
CA GLY A 161 16.25 -15.93 10.29
C GLY A 161 17.66 -16.20 9.81
N GLU A 162 17.81 -16.72 8.58
CA GLU A 162 19.10 -16.72 7.92
C GLU A 162 19.66 -15.35 8.27
N ALA A 163 20.65 -15.35 9.15
CA ALA A 163 21.46 -14.17 9.36
C ALA A 163 21.71 -13.72 7.94
N THR A 164 21.14 -12.61 7.56
CA THR A 164 21.33 -12.07 6.23
C THR A 164 22.82 -12.09 6.07
N GLU A 165 23.34 -13.21 5.48
CA GLU A 165 24.69 -13.21 4.99
C GLU A 165 24.79 -11.86 4.35
N ASP A 166 25.80 -11.12 4.70
CA ASP A 166 26.09 -9.79 4.17
C ASP A 166 26.14 -9.92 2.64
N LYS A 167 24.93 -10.08 2.07
CA LYS A 167 24.69 -10.13 0.64
C LYS A 167 24.98 -8.72 0.22
N GLY A 168 26.25 -8.45 -0.02
CA GLY A 168 26.72 -7.14 -0.41
C GLY A 168 25.79 -6.54 -1.47
N VAL A 169 25.89 -5.29 -1.76
CA VAL A 169 25.00 -4.52 -2.68
C VAL A 169 24.56 -5.36 -3.90
N ILE A 170 25.41 -6.24 -4.42
CA ILE A 170 25.14 -7.17 -5.53
C ILE A 170 24.06 -8.22 -5.18
N GLY A 171 24.07 -8.76 -3.97
CA GLY A 171 23.05 -9.72 -3.52
C GLY A 171 21.69 -9.08 -3.29
N LEU A 172 21.66 -7.83 -2.79
CA LEU A 172 20.44 -7.02 -2.69
C LEU A 172 19.85 -6.72 -4.08
N PHE A 173 20.70 -6.32 -5.04
CA PHE A 173 20.26 -6.10 -6.43
C PHE A 173 19.75 -7.39 -7.08
N GLY A 174 20.43 -8.50 -6.88
CA GLY A 174 19.98 -9.81 -7.35
C GLY A 174 18.61 -10.19 -6.79
N GLY A 175 18.38 -9.98 -5.49
CA GLY A 175 17.08 -10.18 -4.85
C GLY A 175 15.97 -9.30 -5.45
N LEU A 176 16.27 -8.02 -5.68
CA LEU A 176 15.32 -7.11 -6.32
C LEU A 176 14.97 -7.54 -7.75
N VAL A 177 15.96 -7.94 -8.55
CA VAL A 177 15.70 -8.43 -9.91
C VAL A 177 14.87 -9.72 -9.89
N LEU A 178 15.15 -10.63 -8.99
CA LEU A 178 14.34 -11.85 -8.84
C LEU A 178 12.90 -11.54 -8.38
N MET A 179 12.71 -10.51 -7.57
CA MET A 179 11.38 -10.04 -7.17
C MET A 179 10.54 -9.50 -8.34
N LEU A 180 11.17 -9.06 -9.43
CA LEU A 180 10.46 -8.61 -10.64
C LEU A 180 9.83 -9.76 -11.41
N PHE A 181 10.36 -10.97 -11.28
CA PHE A 181 9.96 -12.15 -12.04
C PHE A 181 9.48 -13.24 -11.09
N SER A 182 8.18 -13.46 -11.07
CA SER A 182 7.61 -14.58 -10.31
C SER A 182 7.69 -15.88 -11.10
N SER A 183 7.92 -16.97 -10.41
CA SER A 183 7.82 -18.33 -10.99
C SER A 183 6.39 -18.71 -11.38
N ASN A 184 5.39 -18.07 -10.77
CA ASN A 184 3.98 -18.33 -11.02
C ASN A 184 3.15 -17.05 -10.91
N LEU A 185 2.63 -16.59 -12.05
CA LEU A 185 1.83 -15.36 -12.13
C LEU A 185 0.53 -15.44 -11.31
N PHE A 186 -0.11 -16.62 -11.28
CA PHE A 186 -1.35 -16.80 -10.51
C PHE A 186 -1.08 -16.79 -9.00
N ALA A 187 0.02 -17.37 -8.55
CA ALA A 187 0.44 -17.29 -7.15
C ALA A 187 0.68 -15.82 -6.76
N SER A 188 1.39 -15.07 -7.57
CA SER A 188 1.59 -13.63 -7.34
C SER A 188 0.27 -12.84 -7.27
N ALA A 189 -0.72 -13.22 -8.09
CA ALA A 189 -2.03 -12.58 -8.06
C ALA A 189 -2.79 -12.90 -6.75
N VAL A 190 -2.75 -14.15 -6.29
CA VAL A 190 -3.37 -14.58 -5.02
C VAL A 190 -2.71 -13.93 -3.82
N GLU A 191 -1.38 -13.83 -3.83
CA GLU A 191 -0.59 -13.20 -2.77
C GLU A 191 -0.54 -11.67 -2.86
N THR A 192 -1.19 -11.08 -3.87
CA THR A 192 -1.21 -9.63 -4.13
C THR A 192 0.20 -9.03 -4.33
N GLN A 193 1.11 -9.82 -4.89
CA GLN A 193 2.46 -9.38 -5.26
C GLN A 193 2.37 -8.54 -6.55
N LEU A 194 2.12 -7.24 -6.40
CA LEU A 194 1.85 -6.36 -7.54
C LEU A 194 3.03 -6.18 -8.48
N LEU A 195 4.27 -6.26 -7.99
CA LEU A 195 5.46 -5.95 -8.79
C LEU A 195 5.65 -6.92 -9.97
N PRO A 196 5.64 -8.26 -9.79
CA PRO A 196 5.67 -9.20 -10.92
C PRO A 196 4.50 -9.03 -11.89
N LEU A 197 3.30 -8.73 -11.36
CA LEU A 197 2.10 -8.53 -12.17
C LEU A 197 2.22 -7.29 -13.06
N ILE A 198 2.78 -6.20 -12.55
CA ILE A 198 3.05 -4.97 -13.30
C ILE A 198 4.08 -5.25 -14.40
N VAL A 199 5.20 -5.92 -14.07
CA VAL A 199 6.24 -6.27 -15.05
C VAL A 199 5.67 -7.14 -16.17
N PHE A 200 4.91 -8.17 -15.82
CA PHE A 200 4.21 -8.99 -16.80
C PHE A 200 3.28 -8.16 -17.68
N SER A 201 2.46 -7.28 -17.07
CA SER A 201 1.51 -6.42 -17.79
C SER A 201 2.19 -5.51 -18.79
N ILE A 202 3.35 -4.92 -18.43
CA ILE A 202 4.12 -4.06 -19.32
C ILE A 202 4.66 -4.87 -20.50
N ILE A 203 5.27 -6.02 -20.25
CA ILE A 203 5.85 -6.87 -21.29
C ILE A 203 4.76 -7.39 -22.22
N PHE A 204 3.66 -7.90 -21.65
CA PHE A 204 2.57 -8.47 -22.41
C PHE A 204 1.87 -7.41 -23.29
N ALA A 205 1.53 -6.25 -22.72
CA ALA A 205 0.94 -5.16 -23.47
C ALA A 205 1.89 -4.62 -24.56
N GLY A 206 3.18 -4.47 -24.24
CA GLY A 206 4.20 -4.09 -25.22
C GLY A 206 4.28 -5.08 -26.39
N MET A 207 4.17 -6.38 -26.11
CA MET A 207 4.10 -7.41 -27.15
C MET A 207 2.83 -7.26 -28.00
N LEU A 208 1.67 -7.07 -27.38
CA LEU A 208 0.39 -6.88 -28.11
C LEU A 208 0.46 -5.70 -29.08
N THR A 209 1.07 -4.57 -28.72
CA THR A 209 1.22 -3.41 -29.62
C THR A 209 2.10 -3.70 -30.83
N THR A 210 2.95 -4.72 -30.77
CA THR A 210 3.86 -5.07 -31.88
C THR A 210 3.28 -6.12 -32.83
N ILE A 211 2.32 -6.94 -32.39
CA ILE A 211 1.74 -8.05 -33.20
C ILE A 211 0.67 -7.54 -34.18
N SER A 212 0.12 -6.33 -33.95
CA SER A 212 -0.89 -5.70 -34.82
C SER A 212 -2.19 -6.55 -35.00
N ARG A 213 -2.97 -6.26 -36.01
CA ARG A 213 -4.34 -6.72 -36.33
C ARG A 213 -4.78 -8.15 -35.95
N ARG A 214 -3.88 -9.05 -35.59
CA ARG A 214 -4.26 -10.44 -35.23
C ARG A 214 -4.76 -10.57 -33.79
N VAL A 215 -4.57 -9.55 -32.95
CA VAL A 215 -4.87 -9.57 -31.52
C VAL A 215 -5.85 -8.47 -31.10
N ASP A 216 -6.55 -7.87 -32.06
CA ASP A 216 -7.51 -6.77 -31.82
C ASP A 216 -8.59 -7.15 -30.77
N THR A 217 -9.04 -8.41 -30.79
CA THR A 217 -10.01 -8.90 -29.81
C THR A 217 -9.45 -8.88 -28.38
N VAL A 218 -8.17 -9.24 -28.20
CA VAL A 218 -7.53 -9.26 -26.88
C VAL A 218 -7.31 -7.83 -26.38
N THR A 219 -6.86 -6.93 -27.25
CA THR A 219 -6.67 -5.53 -26.90
C THR A 219 -7.98 -4.85 -26.51
N THR A 220 -9.04 -5.06 -27.30
CA THR A 220 -10.39 -4.56 -27.00
C THR A 220 -10.89 -5.11 -25.65
N LEU A 221 -10.72 -6.42 -25.40
CA LEU A 221 -11.14 -7.05 -24.15
C LEU A 221 -10.43 -6.42 -22.94
N ILE A 222 -9.14 -6.11 -23.04
CA ILE A 222 -8.38 -5.47 -21.96
C ILE A 222 -8.88 -4.04 -21.73
N GLU A 223 -9.13 -3.27 -22.77
CA GLU A 223 -9.62 -1.88 -22.69
C GLU A 223 -11.04 -1.81 -22.12
N GLU A 224 -11.93 -2.66 -22.61
CA GLU A 224 -13.30 -2.77 -22.09
C GLU A 224 -13.31 -3.31 -20.65
N GLY A 225 -12.45 -4.30 -20.34
CA GLY A 225 -12.25 -4.82 -19.01
C GLY A 225 -11.75 -3.75 -18.04
N ASN A 226 -10.77 -2.94 -18.44
CA ASN A 226 -10.29 -1.81 -17.65
C ASN A 226 -11.42 -0.80 -17.38
N THR A 227 -12.24 -0.50 -18.38
CA THR A 227 -13.39 0.40 -18.24
C THR A 227 -14.43 -0.17 -17.27
N ALA A 228 -14.74 -1.45 -17.37
CA ALA A 228 -15.66 -2.13 -16.47
C ALA A 228 -15.16 -2.18 -15.02
N LEU A 229 -13.86 -2.50 -14.83
CA LEU A 229 -13.21 -2.48 -13.50
C LEU A 229 -13.21 -1.08 -12.89
N MET A 230 -12.93 -0.05 -13.69
CA MET A 230 -13.01 1.33 -13.22
C MET A 230 -14.43 1.71 -12.80
N ALA A 231 -15.46 1.30 -13.56
CA ALA A 231 -16.85 1.50 -13.18
C ALA A 231 -17.20 0.78 -11.86
N PHE A 232 -16.66 -0.43 -11.65
CA PHE A 232 -16.83 -1.17 -10.41
C PHE A 232 -16.16 -0.45 -9.22
N VAL A 233 -14.95 0.08 -9.39
CA VAL A 233 -14.29 0.92 -8.37
C VAL A 233 -15.15 2.13 -8.03
N LEU A 234 -15.71 2.82 -9.02
CA LEU A 234 -16.61 3.96 -8.79
C LEU A 234 -17.87 3.55 -8.01
N LEU A 235 -18.37 2.32 -8.22
CA LEU A 235 -19.47 1.78 -7.42
C LEU A 235 -19.05 1.56 -5.96
N LEU A 236 -17.88 0.96 -5.73
CA LEU A 236 -17.32 0.77 -4.38
C LEU A 236 -17.07 2.12 -3.68
N MET A 237 -16.62 3.13 -4.42
CA MET A 237 -16.42 4.48 -3.88
C MET A 237 -17.71 5.15 -3.40
N LYS A 238 -18.88 4.75 -3.91
CA LYS A 238 -20.16 5.21 -3.35
C LYS A 238 -20.42 4.65 -1.95
N LEU A 239 -19.88 3.46 -1.64
CA LEU A 239 -19.95 2.85 -0.31
C LEU A 239 -18.83 3.34 0.63
N ALA A 240 -17.86 4.08 0.10
CA ALA A 240 -16.71 4.54 0.87
C ALA A 240 -17.08 5.34 2.15
N PRO A 241 -18.09 6.21 2.18
CA PRO A 241 -18.47 6.90 3.42
C PRO A 241 -18.84 5.93 4.54
N LEU A 242 -19.57 4.84 4.21
CA LEU A 242 -19.96 3.83 5.18
C LEU A 242 -18.74 2.99 5.63
N GLY A 243 -17.90 2.56 4.69
CA GLY A 243 -16.70 1.81 4.99
C GLY A 243 -15.71 2.61 5.86
N VAL A 244 -15.48 3.88 5.51
CA VAL A 244 -14.61 4.80 6.26
C VAL A 244 -15.18 5.07 7.66
N PHE A 245 -16.50 5.27 7.79
CA PHE A 245 -17.16 5.37 9.09
C PHE A 245 -16.85 4.15 9.96
N CYS A 246 -17.10 2.94 9.45
CA CYS A 246 -16.86 1.71 10.18
C CYS A 246 -15.40 1.54 10.60
N LEU A 247 -14.45 1.80 9.70
CA LEU A 247 -13.02 1.71 9.98
C LEU A 247 -12.58 2.70 11.07
N ILE A 248 -13.00 3.95 10.96
CA ILE A 248 -12.58 4.97 11.92
C ILE A 248 -13.27 4.75 13.26
N ALA A 249 -14.59 4.50 13.26
CA ALA A 249 -15.33 4.28 14.51
C ALA A 249 -14.79 3.08 15.28
N SER A 250 -14.50 1.95 14.62
CA SER A 250 -13.95 0.78 15.28
C SER A 250 -12.55 1.03 15.83
N ARG A 251 -11.62 1.52 15.02
CA ARG A 251 -10.22 1.73 15.44
C ARG A 251 -10.10 2.77 16.56
N PHE A 252 -10.68 3.96 16.35
CA PHE A 252 -10.62 5.00 17.37
C PHE A 252 -11.45 4.67 18.61
N GLY A 253 -12.60 4.01 18.43
CA GLY A 253 -13.45 3.61 19.55
C GLY A 253 -12.81 2.58 20.45
N GLU A 254 -12.17 1.55 19.89
CA GLU A 254 -11.40 0.57 20.66
C GLU A 254 -10.24 1.20 21.43
N GLU A 255 -9.44 2.04 20.77
CA GLU A 255 -8.31 2.73 21.39
C GLU A 255 -8.76 3.69 22.51
N PHE A 256 -9.90 4.37 22.28
CA PHE A 256 -10.49 5.22 23.31
C PHE A 256 -11.00 4.40 24.50
N ALA A 257 -11.73 3.31 24.26
CA ALA A 257 -12.22 2.40 25.30
C ALA A 257 -11.06 1.76 26.11
N LYS A 258 -9.94 1.47 25.43
CA LYS A 258 -8.71 0.94 26.08
C LYS A 258 -7.94 2.03 26.86
N GLY A 259 -8.26 3.32 26.65
CA GLY A 259 -7.54 4.46 27.25
C GLY A 259 -6.19 4.74 26.58
N GLN A 260 -5.95 4.23 25.38
CA GLN A 260 -4.69 4.32 24.64
C GLN A 260 -4.74 5.33 23.48
N LEU A 261 -5.89 5.99 23.27
CA LEU A 261 -6.10 6.89 22.13
C LEU A 261 -5.03 8.00 22.04
N GLY A 262 -4.66 8.60 23.17
CA GLY A 262 -3.65 9.67 23.19
C GLY A 262 -2.28 9.19 22.70
N GLU A 263 -1.85 8.01 23.12
CA GLU A 263 -0.58 7.40 22.70
C GLU A 263 -0.61 7.06 21.21
N THR A 264 -1.70 6.43 20.75
CA THR A 264 -1.90 6.07 19.33
C THR A 264 -1.94 7.30 18.44
N LEU A 265 -2.64 8.37 18.83
CA LEU A 265 -2.67 9.62 18.09
C LEU A 265 -1.29 10.29 18.02
N GLN A 266 -0.53 10.27 19.13
CA GLN A 266 0.81 10.85 19.16
C GLN A 266 1.76 10.07 18.22
N GLN A 267 1.74 8.74 18.26
CA GLN A 267 2.58 7.90 17.39
C GLN A 267 2.22 8.09 15.91
N THR A 268 0.92 8.02 15.60
CA THR A 268 0.42 8.23 14.24
C THR A 268 0.70 9.64 13.74
N GLY A 269 0.57 10.64 14.62
CA GLY A 269 0.88 12.04 14.30
C GLY A 269 2.34 12.26 13.93
N TRP A 270 3.28 11.69 14.69
CA TRP A 270 4.70 11.73 14.35
C TRP A 270 5.03 11.02 13.03
N TYR A 271 4.41 9.86 12.79
CA TYR A 271 4.54 9.13 11.53
C TYR A 271 4.01 9.98 10.35
N MET A 272 2.81 10.55 10.50
CA MET A 272 2.20 11.38 9.46
C MET A 272 3.03 12.64 9.17
N LEU A 273 3.56 13.30 10.19
CA LEU A 273 4.47 14.43 10.04
C LEU A 273 5.73 14.02 9.26
N CYS A 274 6.31 12.88 9.58
CA CYS A 274 7.49 12.35 8.90
C CYS A 274 7.22 12.12 7.40
N VAL A 275 6.09 11.49 7.07
CA VAL A 275 5.68 11.24 5.68
C VAL A 275 5.44 12.55 4.93
N LEU A 276 4.72 13.50 5.53
CA LEU A 276 4.44 14.81 4.90
C LEU A 276 5.72 15.61 4.67
N LEU A 277 6.66 15.59 5.61
CA LEU A 277 7.97 16.24 5.44
C LEU A 277 8.78 15.56 4.33
N GLY A 278 8.82 14.24 4.28
CA GLY A 278 9.50 13.50 3.22
C GLY A 278 8.94 13.82 1.83
N LEU A 279 7.63 13.76 1.68
CA LEU A 279 6.92 14.12 0.45
C LEU A 279 7.14 15.60 0.09
N GLY A 280 7.02 16.50 1.07
CA GLY A 280 7.23 17.94 0.87
C GLY A 280 8.67 18.26 0.41
N LEU A 281 9.68 17.70 1.06
CA LEU A 281 11.09 17.84 0.64
C LEU A 281 11.30 17.27 -0.76
N HIS A 282 10.75 16.10 -1.06
CA HIS A 282 10.89 15.52 -2.39
C HIS A 282 10.21 16.38 -3.46
N ALA A 283 8.97 16.80 -3.25
CA ALA A 283 8.18 17.56 -4.23
C ALA A 283 8.68 19.00 -4.40
N LEU A 284 9.03 19.70 -3.32
CA LEU A 284 9.35 21.13 -3.34
C LEU A 284 10.85 21.42 -3.46
N VAL A 285 11.70 20.46 -3.14
CA VAL A 285 13.15 20.64 -3.19
C VAL A 285 13.79 19.72 -4.23
N THR A 286 13.59 18.39 -4.10
CA THR A 286 14.31 17.43 -4.94
C THR A 286 13.90 17.52 -6.41
N LEU A 287 12.60 17.51 -6.72
CA LEU A 287 12.12 17.57 -8.10
C LEU A 287 12.44 18.92 -8.79
N PRO A 288 12.23 20.09 -8.16
CA PRO A 288 12.62 21.36 -8.75
C PRO A 288 14.14 21.49 -8.94
N LEU A 289 14.94 20.93 -8.03
CA LEU A 289 16.39 20.94 -8.14
C LEU A 289 16.87 20.10 -9.33
N ILE A 290 16.28 18.92 -9.54
CA ILE A 290 16.55 18.08 -10.72
C ILE A 290 16.15 18.83 -12.00
N TYR A 291 14.96 19.44 -12.01
CA TYR A 291 14.49 20.20 -13.15
C TYR A 291 15.45 21.35 -13.48
N TRP A 292 15.85 22.14 -12.50
CA TRP A 292 16.81 23.23 -12.67
C TRP A 292 18.16 22.72 -13.18
N PHE A 293 18.65 21.61 -12.65
CA PHE A 293 19.95 21.04 -13.03
C PHE A 293 19.94 20.59 -14.51
N VAL A 294 18.82 19.98 -14.95
CA VAL A 294 18.67 19.45 -16.32
C VAL A 294 18.38 20.57 -17.32
N THR A 295 17.47 21.48 -16.99
CA THR A 295 16.97 22.49 -17.94
C THR A 295 17.69 23.83 -17.84
N ARG A 296 18.40 24.08 -16.75
CA ARG A 296 19.00 25.38 -16.39
C ARG A 296 18.00 26.52 -16.33
N LYS A 297 16.69 26.22 -16.21
CA LYS A 297 15.61 27.21 -16.08
C LYS A 297 15.06 27.19 -14.67
N ASN A 298 14.53 28.33 -14.21
CA ASN A 298 13.88 28.42 -12.91
C ASN A 298 12.65 27.50 -12.91
N PRO A 299 12.49 26.60 -11.92
CA PRO A 299 11.33 25.71 -11.81
C PRO A 299 10.09 26.40 -11.23
N TYR A 300 10.23 27.58 -10.63
CA TYR A 300 9.17 28.38 -10.01
C TYR A 300 8.86 29.63 -10.82
#